data_94fc49da9dec17f8066787c8a7d0e793
#
_entry.id   94fc49da9dec17f8066787c8a7d0e793
#
_cell.length_a   1.000
_cell.length_b   1.000
_cell.length_c   1.000
_cell.angle_alpha   90.00
_cell.angle_beta   90.00
_cell.angle_gamma   90.00
#
_symmetry.space_group_name_H-M   'P 1'
#
loop_
_entity.id
_entity.type
_entity.pdbx_description
1 polymer ?
#
loop_
_entity_poly.entity_id
_entity_poly.type
_entity_poly.pdbx_seq_one_letter_code
_entity_poly.pdbx_strand_id
1 'polypeptide(L)'
;MKKTILLLILLTGMIFHGYGRERIDGGVNDYKNSIKLTFLSWISGSTKLSYERALPQARQSSELCASWIGAGRDKYQNDPKGFTVRYGHKFFFRDHDEKSLQGWYLRPEAIYSYYNYDCNSSGNKELADMGALLGTAGYQLVYNRFLADFWIGAGYAFGHPSETKYHHGFELWHWLGKTNDHLAMSFSIRLGLCFCIFLTLHHAIIQHLPT
;
A
#
# COMPACT_ATOMS: atom_id res chain seq x y z
N MET A 1 -23.28 4.11 -3.68
CA MET A 1 -23.48 3.23 -2.52
C MET A 1 -23.52 1.74 -2.86
N LYS A 2 -24.32 1.24 -3.82
CA LYS A 2 -24.40 -0.22 -4.14
C LYS A 2 -23.05 -0.83 -4.61
N LYS A 3 -22.23 -0.11 -5.40
CA LYS A 3 -20.94 -0.60 -5.90
C LYS A 3 -19.87 -0.70 -4.80
N THR A 4 -19.93 0.18 -3.80
CA THR A 4 -19.01 0.17 -2.65
C THR A 4 -19.28 -1.00 -1.71
N ILE A 5 -20.56 -1.33 -1.52
CA ILE A 5 -20.99 -2.49 -0.71
C ILE A 5 -20.57 -3.79 -1.39
N LEU A 6 -20.68 -3.88 -2.73
CA LEU A 6 -20.26 -5.07 -3.48
C LEU A 6 -18.74 -5.30 -3.38
N LEU A 7 -17.96 -4.22 -3.44
CA LEU A 7 -16.50 -4.29 -3.25
C LEU A 7 -16.11 -4.74 -1.84
N LEU A 8 -16.85 -4.24 -0.83
CA LEU A 8 -16.64 -4.66 0.57
C LEU A 8 -17.00 -6.14 0.78
N ILE A 9 -18.08 -6.62 0.17
CA ILE A 9 -18.51 -8.03 0.23
C ILE A 9 -17.50 -8.92 -0.50
N LEU A 10 -16.96 -8.50 -1.64
CA LEU A 10 -15.90 -9.23 -2.34
C LEU A 10 -14.61 -9.28 -1.52
N LEU A 11 -14.21 -8.19 -0.88
CA LEU A 11 -13.05 -8.16 0.02
C LEU A 11 -13.26 -9.05 1.26
N THR A 12 -14.43 -8.98 1.89
CA THR A 12 -14.76 -9.84 3.03
C THR A 12 -14.89 -11.31 2.63
N GLY A 13 -15.45 -11.60 1.45
CA GLY A 13 -15.51 -12.96 0.90
C GLY A 13 -14.12 -13.56 0.66
N MET A 14 -13.16 -12.77 0.17
CA MET A 14 -11.77 -13.21 0.03
C MET A 14 -11.07 -13.47 1.37
N ILE A 15 -11.41 -12.72 2.41
CA ILE A 15 -10.86 -12.90 3.76
C ILE A 15 -11.39 -14.19 4.41
N PHE A 16 -12.69 -14.49 4.25
CA PHE A 16 -13.32 -15.66 4.88
C PHE A 16 -13.03 -16.99 4.15
N HIS A 17 -12.78 -16.99 2.83
CA HIS A 17 -12.38 -18.21 2.12
C HIS A 17 -10.91 -18.61 2.36
N GLY A 18 -10.12 -17.75 2.99
CA GLY A 18 -8.71 -18.01 3.34
C GLY A 18 -8.50 -18.79 4.65
N TYR A 19 -9.54 -19.23 5.35
CA TYR A 19 -9.41 -20.13 6.53
C TYR A 19 -9.09 -21.57 6.11
N GLY A 20 -8.07 -21.73 5.28
CA GLY A 20 -7.46 -23.03 5.02
C GLY A 20 -6.72 -23.52 6.28
N ARG A 21 -7.01 -24.74 6.64
CA ARG A 21 -6.47 -25.54 7.74
C ARG A 21 -4.96 -25.31 7.87
N GLU A 22 -4.55 -24.61 8.93
CA GLU A 22 -3.15 -24.50 9.30
C GLU A 22 -2.57 -25.92 9.46
N ARG A 23 -1.59 -26.28 8.64
CA ARG A 23 -0.69 -27.36 9.01
C ARG A 23 0.10 -26.87 10.21
N ILE A 24 -0.21 -27.42 11.38
CA ILE A 24 0.60 -27.30 12.58
C ILE A 24 1.78 -28.28 12.39
N ASP A 25 2.64 -27.96 11.43
CA ASP A 25 4.01 -28.45 11.48
C ASP A 25 4.73 -27.45 12.36
N GLY A 26 5.43 -27.87 13.40
CA GLY A 26 6.07 -27.04 14.42
C GLY A 26 7.13 -26.05 13.90
N GLY A 27 6.93 -25.52 12.70
CA GLY A 27 7.68 -24.50 12.02
C GLY A 27 6.95 -23.15 12.06
N VAL A 28 7.71 -22.10 12.11
CA VAL A 28 7.28 -20.70 12.03
C VAL A 28 6.33 -20.51 10.84
N ASN A 29 5.07 -20.11 11.09
CA ASN A 29 4.07 -19.83 10.05
C ASN A 29 4.61 -18.81 9.06
N ASP A 30 4.96 -19.24 7.85
CA ASP A 30 5.51 -18.40 6.78
C ASP A 30 4.40 -17.98 5.80
N TYR A 31 3.76 -16.88 6.12
CA TYR A 31 2.71 -16.31 5.28
C TYR A 31 3.31 -15.65 4.03
N LYS A 32 2.64 -15.88 2.89
CA LYS A 32 3.06 -15.33 1.58
C LYS A 32 2.28 -14.09 1.16
N ASN A 33 1.21 -13.77 1.85
CA ASN A 33 0.34 -12.64 1.50
C ASN A 33 0.04 -11.79 2.73
N SER A 34 -0.14 -10.49 2.52
CA SER A 34 -0.61 -9.58 3.55
C SER A 34 -1.53 -8.50 2.99
N ILE A 35 -2.46 -8.05 3.82
CA ILE A 35 -3.25 -6.84 3.60
C ILE A 35 -2.86 -5.85 4.68
N LYS A 36 -2.61 -4.59 4.29
CA LYS A 36 -2.14 -3.53 5.18
C LYS A 36 -2.97 -2.28 5.05
N LEU A 37 -3.19 -1.60 6.17
CA LEU A 37 -3.82 -0.29 6.25
C LEU A 37 -2.79 0.75 6.70
N THR A 38 -2.76 1.89 6.04
CA THR A 38 -1.91 3.01 6.44
C THR A 38 -2.67 3.88 7.43
N PHE A 39 -2.36 3.73 8.72
CA PHE A 39 -3.12 4.38 9.79
C PHE A 39 -3.00 5.92 9.76
N LEU A 40 -1.80 6.45 9.52
CA LEU A 40 -1.56 7.89 9.53
C LEU A 40 -2.19 8.63 8.33
N SER A 41 -2.52 7.94 7.25
CA SER A 41 -3.10 8.58 6.05
C SER A 41 -4.50 9.11 6.28
N TRP A 42 -5.25 8.52 7.22
CA TRP A 42 -6.58 9.01 7.58
C TRP A 42 -6.56 10.43 8.15
N ILE A 43 -5.50 10.78 8.90
CA ILE A 43 -5.28 12.13 9.44
C ILE A 43 -5.02 13.15 8.33
N SER A 44 -4.49 12.70 7.19
CA SER A 44 -4.15 13.52 6.02
C SER A 44 -5.18 13.43 4.90
N GLY A 45 -6.42 13.05 5.20
CA GLY A 45 -7.53 13.08 4.24
C GLY A 45 -7.60 11.91 3.27
N SER A 46 -6.90 10.79 3.53
CA SER A 46 -6.98 9.63 2.65
C SER A 46 -6.99 8.30 3.40
N THR A 47 -7.70 7.31 2.87
CA THR A 47 -7.66 5.93 3.35
C THR A 47 -6.90 5.07 2.35
N LYS A 48 -5.86 4.35 2.81
CA LYS A 48 -4.95 3.57 1.97
C LYS A 48 -4.97 2.11 2.37
N LEU A 49 -5.26 1.26 1.38
CA LEU A 49 -5.24 -0.20 1.52
C LEU A 49 -4.15 -0.76 0.61
N SER A 50 -3.30 -1.62 1.15
CA SER A 50 -2.23 -2.28 0.41
C SER A 50 -2.39 -3.79 0.46
N TYR A 51 -2.09 -4.45 -0.65
CA TYR A 51 -1.90 -5.89 -0.75
C TYR A 51 -0.45 -6.19 -1.12
N GLU A 52 0.17 -7.09 -0.39
CA GLU A 52 1.54 -7.54 -0.66
C GLU A 52 1.58 -9.05 -0.79
N ARG A 53 2.37 -9.53 -1.74
CA ARG A 53 2.61 -10.95 -2.00
C ARG A 53 4.11 -11.23 -2.08
N ALA A 54 4.57 -12.19 -1.27
CA ALA A 54 5.90 -12.75 -1.39
C ALA A 54 6.04 -13.53 -2.71
N LEU A 55 7.14 -13.31 -3.42
CA LEU A 55 7.44 -14.00 -4.66
C LEU A 55 8.14 -15.34 -4.38
N PRO A 56 8.02 -16.33 -5.31
CA PRO A 56 8.70 -17.62 -5.17
C PRO A 56 10.23 -17.50 -5.08
N GLN A 57 10.80 -16.51 -5.78
CA GLN A 57 12.21 -16.16 -5.62
C GLN A 57 12.39 -15.58 -4.21
N ALA A 58 13.20 -16.26 -3.42
CA ALA A 58 13.45 -15.90 -2.03
C ALA A 58 13.82 -14.42 -1.87
N ARG A 59 13.25 -13.78 -0.84
CA ARG A 59 13.58 -12.43 -0.38
C ARG A 59 13.01 -11.28 -1.22
N GLN A 60 11.94 -11.52 -1.97
CA GLN A 60 11.26 -10.49 -2.74
C GLN A 60 9.75 -10.51 -2.49
N SER A 61 9.12 -9.34 -2.55
CA SER A 61 7.67 -9.22 -2.61
C SER A 61 7.24 -8.07 -3.52
N SER A 62 6.03 -8.18 -4.05
CA SER A 62 5.36 -7.11 -4.79
C SER A 62 4.19 -6.59 -3.97
N GLU A 63 4.05 -5.26 -3.94
CA GLU A 63 3.02 -4.57 -3.20
C GLU A 63 2.26 -3.61 -4.10
N LEU A 64 0.94 -3.69 -4.05
CA LEU A 64 0.03 -2.74 -4.68
C LEU A 64 -0.77 -2.03 -3.58
N CYS A 65 -0.82 -0.71 -3.62
CA CYS A 65 -1.61 0.11 -2.70
C CYS A 65 -2.58 0.97 -3.51
N ALA A 66 -3.85 0.94 -3.10
CA ALA A 66 -4.88 1.86 -3.57
C ALA A 66 -5.30 2.78 -2.43
N SER A 67 -5.50 4.06 -2.75
CA SER A 67 -5.92 5.06 -1.79
C SER A 67 -7.13 5.81 -2.31
N TRP A 68 -8.07 6.06 -1.39
CA TRP A 68 -9.19 6.95 -1.63
C TRP A 68 -8.93 8.29 -0.93
N ILE A 69 -8.82 9.36 -1.72
CA ILE A 69 -8.65 10.73 -1.25
C ILE A 69 -10.04 11.32 -0.97
N GLY A 70 -10.18 12.05 0.15
CA GLY A 70 -11.46 12.53 0.67
C GLY A 70 -12.12 11.57 1.67
N ALA A 71 -11.55 10.38 1.89
CA ALA A 71 -11.99 9.46 2.93
C ALA A 71 -11.05 9.53 4.14
N GLY A 72 -11.13 10.62 4.89
CA GLY A 72 -10.32 10.90 6.08
C GLY A 72 -10.58 12.31 6.58
N ARG A 73 -9.77 12.76 7.54
CA ARG A 73 -9.84 14.13 8.07
C ARG A 73 -9.17 15.09 7.09
N ASP A 74 -9.89 16.07 6.60
CA ASP A 74 -9.33 17.15 5.79
C ASP A 74 -8.50 18.10 6.67
N LYS A 75 -7.20 17.86 6.73
CA LYS A 75 -6.26 18.67 7.51
C LYS A 75 -6.02 20.06 6.87
N TYR A 76 -6.11 20.13 5.55
CA TYR A 76 -5.77 21.33 4.78
C TYR A 76 -7.00 22.15 4.40
N GLN A 77 -8.21 21.69 4.74
CA GLN A 77 -9.49 22.35 4.48
C GLN A 77 -9.68 22.73 2.99
N ASN A 78 -9.28 21.83 2.11
CA ASN A 78 -9.35 22.01 0.67
C ASN A 78 -10.20 20.94 -0.04
N ASP A 79 -11.05 20.21 0.67
CA ASP A 79 -12.01 19.19 0.20
C ASP A 79 -11.46 18.30 -0.93
N PRO A 80 -10.29 17.65 -0.74
CA PRO A 80 -9.64 16.90 -1.80
C PRO A 80 -10.45 15.64 -2.10
N LYS A 81 -10.67 15.36 -3.41
CA LYS A 81 -11.41 14.16 -3.87
C LYS A 81 -10.70 13.50 -5.03
N GLY A 82 -10.33 12.24 -4.87
CA GLY A 82 -9.65 11.51 -5.92
C GLY A 82 -9.09 10.19 -5.46
N PHE A 83 -8.00 9.77 -6.09
CA PHE A 83 -7.35 8.51 -5.76
C PHE A 83 -5.83 8.60 -5.87
N THR A 84 -5.15 7.68 -5.19
CA THR A 84 -3.72 7.41 -5.38
C THR A 84 -3.52 5.92 -5.60
N VAL A 85 -2.68 5.57 -6.55
CA VAL A 85 -2.19 4.20 -6.76
C VAL A 85 -0.69 4.18 -6.54
N ARG A 86 -0.21 3.13 -5.86
CA ARG A 86 1.22 2.92 -5.61
C ARG A 86 1.56 1.47 -5.89
N TYR A 87 2.63 1.26 -6.61
CA TYR A 87 3.26 -0.05 -6.78
C TYR A 87 4.68 -0.01 -6.26
N GLY A 88 5.07 -1.03 -5.50
CA GLY A 88 6.43 -1.18 -4.99
C GLY A 88 6.90 -2.62 -5.05
N HIS A 89 8.19 -2.80 -5.30
CA HIS A 89 8.83 -4.10 -5.29
C HIS A 89 9.89 -4.12 -4.18
N LYS A 90 9.72 -5.00 -3.18
CA LYS A 90 10.61 -5.10 -2.02
C LYS A 90 11.68 -6.14 -2.24
N PHE A 91 12.91 -5.79 -1.87
CA PHE A 91 14.07 -6.67 -1.77
C PHE A 91 14.45 -6.76 -0.30
N PHE A 92 14.21 -7.92 0.34
CA PHE A 92 14.48 -8.12 1.76
C PHE A 92 15.94 -8.55 1.99
N PHE A 93 16.56 -7.93 2.99
CA PHE A 93 17.85 -8.33 3.56
C PHE A 93 17.56 -9.10 4.84
N ARG A 94 17.48 -10.41 4.75
CA ARG A 94 17.12 -11.28 5.87
C ARG A 94 17.93 -12.56 5.87
N ASP A 95 18.02 -13.20 7.02
CA ASP A 95 18.59 -14.54 7.17
C ASP A 95 17.61 -15.62 6.70
N HIS A 96 18.12 -16.85 6.52
CA HIS A 96 17.32 -17.97 6.00
C HIS A 96 16.15 -18.37 6.91
N ASP A 97 16.29 -18.14 8.21
CA ASP A 97 15.31 -18.53 9.23
C ASP A 97 14.18 -17.50 9.44
N GLU A 98 14.24 -16.37 8.75
CA GLU A 98 13.20 -15.35 8.87
C GLU A 98 12.01 -15.59 7.94
N LYS A 99 10.82 -15.12 8.38
CA LYS A 99 9.57 -15.22 7.62
C LYS A 99 9.65 -14.49 6.28
N SER A 100 8.92 -14.96 5.27
CA SER A 100 8.96 -14.43 3.89
C SER A 100 8.70 -12.93 3.77
N LEU A 101 7.86 -12.37 4.66
CA LEU A 101 7.48 -10.96 4.67
C LEU A 101 8.09 -10.21 5.87
N GLN A 102 9.27 -10.63 6.38
CA GLN A 102 9.91 -10.00 7.54
C GLN A 102 11.34 -9.55 7.19
N GLY A 103 11.78 -8.46 7.82
CA GLY A 103 13.17 -7.99 7.77
C GLY A 103 13.31 -6.59 7.19
N TRP A 104 14.55 -6.15 7.10
CA TRP A 104 14.92 -4.92 6.40
C TRP A 104 14.72 -5.08 4.89
N TYR A 105 14.30 -4.01 4.24
CA TYR A 105 14.13 -4.03 2.79
C TYR A 105 14.49 -2.71 2.12
N LEU A 106 14.84 -2.80 0.84
CA LEU A 106 14.81 -1.70 -0.10
C LEU A 106 13.64 -1.91 -1.07
N ARG A 107 13.00 -0.81 -1.45
CA ARG A 107 11.83 -0.84 -2.33
C ARG A 107 11.86 0.34 -3.31
N PRO A 108 12.19 0.12 -4.59
CA PRO A 108 11.77 1.02 -5.64
C PRO A 108 10.25 1.03 -5.71
N GLU A 109 9.66 2.22 -5.80
CA GLU A 109 8.22 2.39 -5.91
C GLU A 109 7.82 3.49 -6.87
N ALA A 110 6.69 3.30 -7.53
CA ALA A 110 6.02 4.28 -8.36
C ALA A 110 4.68 4.65 -7.71
N ILE A 111 4.40 5.95 -7.67
CA ILE A 111 3.18 6.51 -7.09
C ILE A 111 2.54 7.41 -8.15
N TYR A 112 1.21 7.32 -8.28
CA TYR A 112 0.42 8.24 -9.06
C TYR A 112 -0.76 8.72 -8.24
N SER A 113 -0.94 10.05 -8.17
CA SER A 113 -1.97 10.73 -7.38
C SER A 113 -2.75 11.66 -8.28
N TYR A 114 -4.08 11.49 -8.31
CA TYR A 114 -5.00 12.28 -9.13
C TYR A 114 -6.19 12.71 -8.28
N TYR A 115 -6.37 14.01 -8.08
CA TYR A 115 -7.45 14.53 -7.25
C TYR A 115 -7.79 15.99 -7.56
N ASN A 116 -9.07 16.33 -7.39
CA ASN A 116 -9.54 17.71 -7.37
C ASN A 116 -9.46 18.24 -5.94
N TYR A 117 -9.23 19.54 -5.80
CA TYR A 117 -9.21 20.23 -4.52
C TYR A 117 -9.69 21.67 -4.67
N ASP A 118 -10.17 22.25 -3.59
CA ASP A 118 -10.54 23.66 -3.54
C ASP A 118 -9.27 24.48 -3.29
N CYS A 119 -8.89 25.30 -4.27
CA CYS A 119 -7.71 26.14 -4.21
C CYS A 119 -8.00 27.38 -3.36
N ASN A 120 -7.28 27.53 -2.25
CA ASN A 120 -7.51 28.64 -1.31
C ASN A 120 -7.13 29.99 -1.89
N SER A 121 -6.20 30.03 -2.85
CA SER A 121 -5.75 31.29 -3.48
C SER A 121 -6.71 31.78 -4.56
N SER A 122 -7.31 30.89 -5.34
CA SER A 122 -8.22 31.24 -6.44
C SER A 122 -9.69 31.12 -6.08
N GLY A 123 -10.03 30.38 -5.02
CA GLY A 123 -11.41 30.05 -4.66
C GLY A 123 -12.10 29.10 -5.65
N ASN A 124 -11.37 28.54 -6.60
CA ASN A 124 -11.87 27.63 -7.61
C ASN A 124 -11.44 26.18 -7.32
N LYS A 125 -12.15 25.24 -7.95
CA LYS A 125 -11.71 23.84 -7.98
C LYS A 125 -10.58 23.67 -8.98
N GLU A 126 -9.48 23.13 -8.50
CA GLU A 126 -8.30 22.81 -9.29
C GLU A 126 -8.01 21.32 -9.28
N LEU A 127 -7.22 20.88 -10.25
CA LEU A 127 -6.81 19.50 -10.43
C LEU A 127 -5.33 19.36 -10.11
N ALA A 128 -5.00 18.43 -9.23
CA ALA A 128 -3.63 17.97 -9.03
C ALA A 128 -3.44 16.60 -9.70
N ASP A 129 -2.39 16.49 -10.50
CA ASP A 129 -1.99 15.31 -11.24
C ASP A 129 -0.49 15.11 -11.07
N MET A 130 -0.11 14.22 -10.15
CA MET A 130 1.28 14.05 -9.71
C MET A 130 1.71 12.60 -9.73
N GLY A 131 2.85 12.37 -10.36
CA GLY A 131 3.59 11.12 -10.27
C GLY A 131 4.86 11.25 -9.44
N ALA A 132 5.32 10.16 -8.84
CA ALA A 132 6.61 10.08 -8.18
C ALA A 132 7.25 8.70 -8.34
N LEU A 133 8.58 8.70 -8.52
CA LEU A 133 9.42 7.51 -8.47
C LEU A 133 10.34 7.64 -7.26
N LEU A 134 10.21 6.72 -6.31
CA LEU A 134 10.92 6.76 -5.03
C LEU A 134 11.78 5.52 -4.83
N GLY A 135 12.93 5.72 -4.17
CA GLY A 135 13.67 4.68 -3.49
C GLY A 135 13.35 4.73 -2.01
N THR A 136 12.82 3.65 -1.46
CA THR A 136 12.45 3.57 -0.05
C THR A 136 13.22 2.48 0.66
N ALA A 137 13.56 2.72 1.92
CA ALA A 137 14.12 1.74 2.84
C ALA A 137 13.16 1.58 4.02
N GLY A 138 13.01 0.36 4.51
CA GLY A 138 12.09 0.09 5.61
C GLY A 138 12.39 -1.20 6.34
N TYR A 139 11.61 -1.42 7.39
CA TYR A 139 11.63 -2.65 8.19
C TYR A 139 10.21 -3.17 8.36
N GLN A 140 10.03 -4.45 8.08
CA GLN A 140 8.75 -5.15 8.23
C GLN A 140 8.87 -6.22 9.30
N LEU A 141 8.02 -6.10 10.32
CA LEU A 141 7.91 -7.05 11.43
C LEU A 141 6.65 -7.88 11.26
N VAL A 142 6.79 -9.21 11.41
CA VAL A 142 5.66 -10.14 11.42
C VAL A 142 5.62 -10.90 12.73
N TYR A 143 4.59 -10.66 13.53
CA TYR A 143 4.33 -11.38 14.77
C TYR A 143 3.01 -12.15 14.66
N ASN A 144 3.07 -13.46 14.69
CA ASN A 144 1.95 -14.34 14.33
C ASN A 144 1.38 -13.95 12.96
N ARG A 145 0.13 -13.46 12.92
CA ARG A 145 -0.54 -12.94 11.71
C ARG A 145 -0.47 -11.42 11.58
N PHE A 146 -0.03 -10.72 12.63
CA PHE A 146 0.07 -9.27 12.61
C PHE A 146 1.34 -8.83 11.90
N LEU A 147 1.24 -7.76 11.14
CA LEU A 147 2.32 -7.15 10.40
C LEU A 147 2.39 -5.67 10.72
N ALA A 148 3.60 -5.20 11.02
CA ALA A 148 3.91 -3.78 11.11
C ALA A 148 5.01 -3.43 10.10
N ASP A 149 4.82 -2.38 9.31
CA ASP A 149 5.71 -1.98 8.21
C ASP A 149 6.03 -0.49 8.35
N PHE A 150 7.32 -0.17 8.47
CA PHE A 150 7.86 1.17 8.64
C PHE A 150 8.79 1.49 7.49
N TRP A 151 8.64 2.65 6.86
CA TRP A 151 9.57 3.07 5.82
C TRP A 151 9.76 4.57 5.74
N ILE A 152 10.89 4.93 5.14
CA ILE A 152 11.21 6.26 4.69
C ILE A 152 11.82 6.17 3.29
N GLY A 153 11.58 7.16 2.47
CA GLY A 153 12.13 7.21 1.13
C GLY A 153 12.12 8.59 0.52
N ALA A 154 12.88 8.70 -0.55
CA ALA A 154 12.96 9.92 -1.35
C ALA A 154 13.10 9.56 -2.83
N GLY A 155 12.81 10.52 -3.70
CA GLY A 155 12.93 10.36 -5.14
C GLY A 155 12.47 11.56 -5.93
N TYR A 156 12.07 11.32 -7.16
CA TYR A 156 11.72 12.34 -8.11
C TYR A 156 10.21 12.39 -8.34
N ALA A 157 9.64 13.62 -8.27
CA ALA A 157 8.24 13.89 -8.55
C ALA A 157 8.09 14.66 -9.86
N PHE A 158 6.98 14.49 -10.56
CA PHE A 158 6.62 15.12 -11.81
C PHE A 158 5.10 15.30 -11.91
N GLY A 159 4.67 16.28 -12.69
CA GLY A 159 3.25 16.57 -12.91
C GLY A 159 2.87 17.96 -12.43
N HIS A 160 1.58 18.16 -12.16
CA HIS A 160 1.01 19.45 -11.73
C HIS A 160 0.69 19.37 -10.24
N PRO A 161 1.49 20.07 -9.39
CA PRO A 161 1.31 20.03 -7.95
C PRO A 161 0.06 20.82 -7.52
N SER A 162 -0.52 20.46 -6.36
CA SER A 162 -1.48 21.30 -5.67
C SER A 162 -0.79 22.40 -4.88
N GLU A 163 -1.54 23.38 -4.37
CA GLU A 163 -1.02 24.39 -3.43
C GLU A 163 -0.42 23.75 -2.17
N THR A 164 -1.00 22.64 -1.72
CA THR A 164 -0.42 21.86 -0.64
C THR A 164 0.70 21.00 -1.20
N LYS A 165 1.84 20.96 -0.54
CA LYS A 165 2.98 20.14 -0.96
C LYS A 165 2.76 18.63 -0.73
N TYR A 166 1.64 18.27 -0.12
CA TYR A 166 1.28 16.90 0.22
C TYR A 166 0.35 16.29 -0.84
N HIS A 167 0.79 15.22 -1.49
CA HIS A 167 0.09 14.57 -2.61
C HIS A 167 -0.47 13.19 -2.24
N HIS A 168 -0.97 13.02 -1.00
CA HIS A 168 -1.63 11.79 -0.50
C HIS A 168 -0.83 10.48 -0.64
N GLY A 169 0.46 10.58 -0.88
CA GLY A 169 1.37 9.41 -0.98
C GLY A 169 2.81 9.79 -0.77
N PHE A 170 3.12 11.02 -1.07
CA PHE A 170 4.41 11.64 -0.88
C PHE A 170 4.23 13.13 -0.63
N GLU A 171 5.29 13.78 -0.16
CA GLU A 171 5.35 15.22 0.06
C GLU A 171 6.52 15.80 -0.73
N LEU A 172 6.32 16.96 -1.36
CA LEU A 172 7.40 17.68 -2.02
C LEU A 172 8.32 18.31 -0.97
N TRP A 173 9.61 18.19 -1.17
CA TRP A 173 10.62 18.68 -0.23
C TRP A 173 10.55 20.19 -0.08
N HIS A 174 10.47 20.64 1.16
CA HIS A 174 10.52 22.04 1.52
C HIS A 174 11.55 22.29 2.61
N TRP A 175 12.59 23.05 2.29
CA TRP A 175 13.64 23.39 3.23
C TRP A 175 13.99 24.87 3.16
N LEU A 176 14.04 25.54 4.31
CA LEU A 176 14.37 26.98 4.44
C LEU A 176 13.60 27.91 3.50
N GLY A 177 12.29 27.70 3.33
CA GLY A 177 11.43 28.53 2.48
C GLY A 177 11.54 28.26 0.98
N LYS A 178 12.43 27.35 0.54
CA LYS A 178 12.53 26.93 -0.86
C LYS A 178 11.84 25.59 -1.05
N THR A 179 10.91 25.53 -2.00
CA THR A 179 10.28 24.28 -2.45
C THR A 179 11.05 23.73 -3.64
N ASN A 180 11.30 22.45 -3.64
CA ASN A 180 11.75 21.74 -4.84
C ASN A 180 10.60 20.87 -5.33
N ASP A 181 9.98 21.28 -6.43
CA ASP A 181 8.80 20.61 -7.00
C ASP A 181 9.10 19.23 -7.59
N HIS A 182 10.37 18.86 -7.66
CA HIS A 182 10.82 17.59 -8.19
C HIS A 182 11.35 16.63 -7.14
N LEU A 183 11.63 17.10 -5.92
CA LEU A 183 12.12 16.23 -4.86
C LEU A 183 10.95 15.75 -3.99
N ALA A 184 10.62 14.47 -4.09
CA ALA A 184 9.57 13.83 -3.31
C ALA A 184 10.14 13.08 -2.12
N MET A 185 9.43 13.12 -1.00
CA MET A 185 9.71 12.32 0.19
C MET A 185 8.45 11.55 0.60
N SER A 186 8.65 10.36 1.14
CA SER A 186 7.57 9.54 1.69
C SER A 186 8.04 8.84 2.96
N PHE A 187 7.24 8.87 4.00
CA PHE A 187 7.42 8.08 5.19
C PHE A 187 6.07 7.64 5.72
N SER A 188 5.98 6.48 6.34
CA SER A 188 4.72 6.05 6.95
C SER A 188 4.88 4.81 7.81
N ILE A 189 3.80 4.49 8.52
CA ILE A 189 3.61 3.29 9.31
C ILE A 189 2.35 2.60 8.81
N ARG A 190 2.43 1.30 8.57
CA ARG A 190 1.28 0.46 8.21
C ARG A 190 1.14 -0.69 9.19
N LEU A 191 -0.10 -1.04 9.46
CA LEU A 191 -0.47 -2.23 10.20
C LEU A 191 -1.26 -3.16 9.28
N GLY A 192 -1.06 -4.46 9.42
CA GLY A 192 -1.70 -5.42 8.55
C GLY A 192 -1.83 -6.82 9.12
N LEU A 193 -2.41 -7.68 8.31
CA LEU A 193 -2.60 -9.08 8.59
C LEU A 193 -2.00 -9.93 7.47
N CYS A 194 -1.26 -10.95 7.87
CA CYS A 194 -0.69 -11.96 6.97
C CYS A 194 -1.63 -13.15 6.84
N PHE A 195 -1.67 -13.77 5.66
CA PHE A 195 -2.50 -14.94 5.38
C PHE A 195 -1.92 -15.80 4.26
N CYS A 196 -2.38 -17.06 4.20
CA CYS A 196 -2.11 -17.97 3.09
C CYS A 196 -3.32 -18.02 2.16
N ILE A 197 -3.11 -17.85 0.84
CA ILE A 197 -4.13 -18.15 -0.16
C ILE A 197 -3.84 -19.56 -0.67
N PHE A 198 -4.71 -20.53 -0.34
CA PHE A 198 -4.71 -21.83 -1.01
C PHE A 198 -5.54 -21.70 -2.29
N LEU A 199 -4.90 -21.71 -3.45
CA LEU A 199 -5.58 -21.92 -4.73
C LEU A 199 -6.02 -23.40 -4.83
N THR A 200 -7.19 -23.71 -4.27
CA THR A 200 -7.82 -25.06 -4.34
C THR A 200 -8.47 -25.30 -5.71
N LEU A 201 -8.14 -24.53 -6.76
CA LEU A 201 -8.75 -24.64 -8.07
C LEU A 201 -8.19 -25.79 -8.94
N HIS A 202 -7.13 -26.47 -8.52
CA HIS A 202 -6.50 -27.50 -9.38
C HIS A 202 -6.97 -28.93 -9.11
N HIS A 203 -7.71 -29.21 -8.04
CA HIS A 203 -8.15 -30.56 -7.72
C HIS A 203 -9.58 -30.91 -8.13
N ALA A 204 -10.41 -29.90 -8.42
CA ALA A 204 -11.81 -30.15 -8.81
C ALA A 204 -11.98 -30.52 -10.28
N ILE A 205 -11.01 -30.25 -11.15
CA ILE A 205 -11.15 -30.51 -12.58
C ILE A 205 -10.68 -31.93 -12.97
N ILE A 206 -9.82 -32.56 -12.16
CA ILE A 206 -9.26 -33.89 -12.48
C ILE A 206 -10.18 -35.03 -12.02
N GLN A 207 -11.13 -34.81 -11.10
CA GLN A 207 -12.02 -35.86 -10.61
C GLN A 207 -13.33 -36.05 -11.45
N HIS A 208 -13.53 -35.27 -12.51
CA HIS A 208 -14.74 -35.37 -13.36
C HIS A 208 -14.44 -35.65 -14.84
N LEU A 209 -13.29 -36.24 -15.18
CA LEU A 209 -13.09 -36.83 -16.51
C LEU A 209 -13.55 -38.28 -16.43
N PRO A 210 -14.68 -38.68 -17.09
CA PRO A 210 -15.06 -40.07 -17.22
C PRO A 210 -14.07 -40.79 -18.13
N THR A 211 -13.56 -41.93 -17.66
CA THR A 211 -12.79 -42.92 -18.43
C THR A 211 -13.63 -43.55 -19.53
#